data_609e10ce26d65eb89c24d63272d0e242
#
_entry.id   609e10ce26d65eb89c24d63272d0e242
#
_cell.length_a   1.000
_cell.length_b   1.000
_cell.length_c   1.000
_cell.angle_alpha   90.00
_cell.angle_beta   90.00
_cell.angle_gamma   90.00
#
_symmetry.space_group_name_H-M   'P 1'
#
loop_
_entity.id
_entity.type
_entity.pdbx_description
1 polymer ?
#
loop_
_entity_poly.entity_id
_entity_poly.type
_entity_poly.pdbx_seq_one_letter_code
_entity_poly.pdbx_strand_id
1 'polypeptide(L)'
;MRNVVVERAQPPLLALPRPRPHRAVALAAGLTVTAALIAGCDSVSGIPGDDPAPADTTTATTTAPPSTTSTATQAIAPGEPAPGKAGSLPPLPADAPQVGAVPGNADAVIAVRRWAADLQTSTPAELQAACWTIPPRTVTDMYADPQSILAALSQPGTATADTVTWRNRTTTVTVDREAIASGYACGRVFAAGVEPGYDEADARHTVRRYLARATGKPLDPADVEATHPLTCKATLTTWDPQGTGNPTAPPLTSDSGKVGNVTSYTGEELRSDQVRGDYLAVHVPVTTSPGGTRMRTFTVVPTAEGYCIGDVTI
;
A
#
# COMPACT_ATOMS: atom_id res chain seq x y z
N MET A 1 -73.77 20.04 12.15
CA MET A 1 -72.45 19.44 11.89
C MET A 1 -71.64 20.41 11.06
N ARG A 2 -70.68 21.13 11.66
CA ARG A 2 -69.85 22.15 10.99
C ARG A 2 -68.55 21.49 10.56
N ASN A 3 -68.26 21.47 9.25
CA ASN A 3 -66.99 21.03 8.71
C ASN A 3 -65.93 22.09 8.94
N VAL A 4 -64.89 21.76 9.69
CA VAL A 4 -63.68 22.60 9.86
C VAL A 4 -62.71 22.20 8.77
N VAL A 5 -62.47 23.12 7.84
CA VAL A 5 -61.41 23.01 6.83
C VAL A 5 -60.11 23.48 7.48
N VAL A 6 -59.18 22.54 7.63
CA VAL A 6 -57.81 22.86 8.10
C VAL A 6 -56.95 23.21 6.89
N GLU A 7 -56.66 24.51 6.78
CA GLU A 7 -55.76 25.06 5.78
C GLU A 7 -54.32 24.78 6.19
N ARG A 8 -53.60 23.95 5.39
CA ARG A 8 -52.18 23.65 5.56
C ARG A 8 -51.36 24.83 5.04
N ALA A 9 -50.70 25.52 5.94
CA ALA A 9 -49.69 26.53 5.60
C ALA A 9 -48.46 25.83 4.95
N GLN A 10 -48.10 26.30 3.75
CA GLN A 10 -46.86 25.90 3.07
C GLN A 10 -45.66 26.63 3.72
N PRO A 11 -44.52 25.92 3.94
CA PRO A 11 -43.30 26.57 4.43
C PRO A 11 -42.67 27.44 3.32
N PRO A 12 -41.97 28.54 3.68
CA PRO A 12 -41.32 29.39 2.71
C PRO A 12 -40.13 28.71 2.03
N LEU A 13 -40.07 28.85 0.70
CA LEU A 13 -38.94 28.44 -0.13
C LEU A 13 -37.69 29.23 0.24
N LEU A 14 -36.71 28.59 0.83
CA LEU A 14 -35.37 29.14 1.05
C LEU A 14 -34.68 29.37 -0.31
N ALA A 15 -34.42 30.65 -0.61
CA ALA A 15 -33.70 31.07 -1.80
C ALA A 15 -32.23 30.58 -1.73
N LEU A 16 -31.81 29.80 -2.72
CA LEU A 16 -30.42 29.38 -2.92
C LEU A 16 -29.53 30.57 -3.27
N PRO A 17 -28.36 30.73 -2.67
CA PRO A 17 -27.41 31.77 -3.03
C PRO A 17 -26.87 31.55 -4.45
N ARG A 18 -26.89 32.61 -5.27
CA ARG A 18 -26.33 32.63 -6.62
C ARG A 18 -24.81 32.52 -6.57
N PRO A 19 -24.17 31.69 -7.47
CA PRO A 19 -22.73 31.65 -7.57
C PRO A 19 -22.16 32.98 -8.09
N ARG A 20 -21.10 33.49 -7.42
CA ARG A 20 -20.35 34.65 -7.86
C ARG A 20 -19.46 34.31 -9.05
N PRO A 21 -19.35 35.15 -10.09
CA PRO A 21 -18.43 34.91 -11.20
C PRO A 21 -16.99 35.12 -10.74
N HIS A 22 -16.16 34.10 -10.89
CA HIS A 22 -14.71 34.20 -10.72
C HIS A 22 -14.12 35.00 -11.88
N ARG A 23 -13.51 36.14 -11.57
CA ARG A 23 -12.71 36.93 -12.50
C ARG A 23 -11.44 36.14 -12.83
N ALA A 24 -11.31 35.72 -14.06
CA ALA A 24 -10.07 35.20 -14.61
C ALA A 24 -9.04 36.33 -14.69
N VAL A 25 -7.96 36.23 -13.92
CA VAL A 25 -6.77 37.06 -14.07
C VAL A 25 -5.86 36.34 -15.05
N ALA A 26 -5.77 36.87 -16.26
CA ALA A 26 -4.77 36.44 -17.25
C ALA A 26 -3.41 37.04 -16.86
N LEU A 27 -2.48 36.21 -16.42
CA LEU A 27 -1.07 36.54 -16.29
C LEU A 27 -0.33 36.03 -17.52
N ALA A 28 0.01 36.99 -18.40
CA ALA A 28 0.99 36.80 -19.45
C ALA A 28 2.38 36.81 -18.82
N ALA A 29 3.14 35.76 -18.92
CA ALA A 29 4.54 35.73 -18.57
C ALA A 29 5.34 35.19 -19.73
N GLY A 30 6.33 36.02 -20.12
CA GLY A 30 7.17 35.87 -21.31
C GLY A 30 8.14 34.69 -21.26
N LEU A 31 8.39 34.19 -22.46
CA LEU A 31 9.48 33.29 -22.80
C LEU A 31 10.83 34.01 -22.67
N THR A 32 11.75 33.43 -21.89
CA THR A 32 13.18 33.60 -22.09
C THR A 32 13.82 32.25 -22.35
N VAL A 33 14.17 32.04 -23.59
CA VAL A 33 15.02 30.94 -24.07
C VAL A 33 16.44 31.28 -23.68
N THR A 34 17.10 30.46 -22.89
CA THR A 34 18.53 30.44 -22.72
C THR A 34 19.05 29.08 -23.16
N ALA A 35 19.62 29.03 -24.33
CA ALA A 35 20.42 27.92 -24.87
C ALA A 35 21.79 27.94 -24.17
N ALA A 36 22.16 26.86 -23.48
CA ALA A 36 23.54 26.59 -23.06
C ALA A 36 24.00 25.32 -23.79
N LEU A 37 24.83 25.51 -24.80
CA LEU A 37 25.68 24.51 -25.43
C LEU A 37 26.81 24.17 -24.46
N ILE A 38 26.96 22.91 -24.10
CA ILE A 38 28.21 22.39 -23.54
C ILE A 38 28.62 21.19 -24.39
N ALA A 39 29.72 21.41 -25.10
CA ALA A 39 30.41 20.43 -25.93
C ALA A 39 31.25 19.50 -25.06
N GLY A 40 31.29 18.24 -25.44
CA GLY A 40 32.42 17.34 -25.54
C GLY A 40 33.28 17.01 -24.34
N CYS A 41 33.43 15.71 -24.08
CA CYS A 41 34.73 15.06 -23.98
C CYS A 41 34.56 13.54 -24.18
N ASP A 42 34.97 13.09 -25.37
CA ASP A 42 35.40 11.73 -25.62
C ASP A 42 36.57 11.36 -24.69
N SER A 43 36.51 10.20 -24.12
CA SER A 43 37.67 9.51 -23.59
C SER A 43 37.52 8.01 -23.82
N VAL A 44 38.03 7.62 -25.00
CA VAL A 44 38.38 6.26 -25.34
C VAL A 44 39.68 5.89 -24.57
N SER A 45 39.63 4.86 -23.74
CA SER A 45 40.83 4.18 -23.28
C SER A 45 40.61 2.67 -23.38
N GLY A 46 41.09 2.14 -24.49
CA GLY A 46 41.30 0.71 -24.65
C GLY A 46 42.49 0.22 -23.84
N ILE A 47 42.38 -0.93 -23.23
CA ILE A 47 43.50 -1.72 -22.74
C ILE A 47 43.39 -3.10 -23.36
N PRO A 48 44.49 -3.58 -24.00
CA PRO A 48 44.53 -4.89 -24.62
C PRO A 48 44.71 -6.01 -23.60
N GLY A 49 44.32 -7.21 -24.00
CA GLY A 49 44.26 -8.41 -23.22
C GLY A 49 45.59 -8.96 -22.75
N ASP A 50 45.48 -9.91 -21.82
CA ASP A 50 46.40 -11.00 -21.64
C ASP A 50 45.62 -12.20 -21.12
N ASP A 51 45.52 -13.23 -21.98
CA ASP A 51 45.27 -14.61 -21.59
C ASP A 51 46.52 -15.21 -20.96
N PRO A 52 46.40 -16.09 -19.99
CA PRO A 52 47.10 -17.34 -20.10
C PRO A 52 46.23 -18.58 -19.91
N ALA A 53 46.50 -19.55 -20.75
CA ALA A 53 45.96 -20.88 -20.84
C ALA A 53 46.49 -21.82 -19.73
N PRO A 54 46.11 -23.08 -19.75
CA PRO A 54 45.67 -23.87 -18.60
C PRO A 54 46.77 -24.74 -17.99
N ALA A 55 46.58 -25.19 -16.75
CA ALA A 55 47.42 -26.21 -16.15
C ALA A 55 46.60 -27.36 -15.54
N ASP A 56 46.98 -28.49 -15.94
CA ASP A 56 46.63 -29.87 -15.76
C ASP A 56 46.30 -30.36 -14.33
N THR A 57 45.32 -31.27 -14.31
CA THR A 57 45.31 -32.61 -13.73
C THR A 57 46.01 -32.90 -12.39
N THR A 58 45.24 -33.33 -11.39
CA THR A 58 45.60 -34.55 -10.64
C THR A 58 44.39 -35.21 -9.99
N THR A 59 44.14 -36.45 -10.42
CA THR A 59 43.27 -37.48 -9.91
C THR A 59 43.74 -37.97 -8.54
N ALA A 60 42.86 -38.09 -7.57
CA ALA A 60 43.07 -38.95 -6.42
C ALA A 60 41.78 -39.72 -6.09
N THR A 61 41.79 -40.96 -6.47
CA THR A 61 40.87 -42.04 -6.08
C THR A 61 41.14 -42.44 -4.63
N THR A 62 40.09 -42.45 -3.79
CA THR A 62 40.14 -43.27 -2.56
C THR A 62 38.81 -43.95 -2.34
N THR A 63 38.94 -45.26 -2.27
CA THR A 63 38.02 -46.37 -2.14
C THR A 63 37.24 -46.36 -0.82
N ALA A 64 36.00 -46.84 -0.88
CA ALA A 64 35.07 -47.11 0.21
C ALA A 64 35.52 -48.21 1.18
N PRO A 65 34.81 -48.39 2.33
CA PRO A 65 33.94 -49.55 2.40
C PRO A 65 32.55 -49.30 3.01
N PRO A 66 31.65 -50.30 2.90
CA PRO A 66 30.23 -50.12 3.17
C PRO A 66 29.87 -50.40 4.63
N SER A 67 28.93 -49.67 5.17
CA SER A 67 28.24 -50.06 6.41
C SER A 67 26.75 -50.12 6.16
N THR A 68 26.26 -51.31 6.22
CA THR A 68 24.85 -51.69 6.29
C THR A 68 24.25 -51.22 7.64
N THR A 69 23.12 -50.56 7.61
CA THR A 69 22.20 -50.57 8.78
C THR A 69 20.76 -50.29 8.36
N SER A 70 19.97 -51.27 8.56
CA SER A 70 18.52 -51.43 8.80
C SER A 70 17.57 -50.26 8.49
N THR A 71 16.71 -50.63 7.62
CA THR A 71 15.39 -50.04 7.34
C THR A 71 14.48 -50.13 8.56
N ALA A 72 14.04 -48.97 9.04
CA ALA A 72 12.79 -48.87 9.81
C ALA A 72 11.86 -47.92 9.04
N THR A 73 10.92 -48.50 8.33
CA THR A 73 9.82 -47.81 7.67
C THR A 73 8.89 -47.25 8.75
N GLN A 74 9.01 -45.97 9.07
CA GLN A 74 7.95 -45.24 9.78
C GLN A 74 7.04 -44.60 8.74
N ALA A 75 5.78 -45.02 8.73
CA ALA A 75 4.71 -44.41 8.00
C ALA A 75 4.54 -42.96 8.54
N ILE A 76 4.85 -41.98 7.69
CA ILE A 76 4.59 -40.58 7.96
C ILE A 76 3.06 -40.36 7.73
N ALA A 77 2.33 -40.20 8.81
CA ALA A 77 0.98 -39.65 8.76
C ALA A 77 1.05 -38.21 8.20
N PRO A 78 0.04 -37.75 7.41
CA PRO A 78 0.01 -36.36 6.95
C PRO A 78 -0.05 -35.44 8.17
N GLY A 79 1.06 -34.77 8.46
CA GLY A 79 1.10 -33.77 9.52
C GLY A 79 0.19 -32.60 9.17
N GLU A 80 -0.80 -32.40 10.00
CA GLU A 80 -1.56 -31.17 10.12
C GLU A 80 -0.56 -30.01 10.21
N PRO A 81 -0.67 -28.94 9.37
CA PRO A 81 0.23 -27.81 9.46
C PRO A 81 0.06 -27.21 10.85
N ALA A 82 1.12 -27.26 11.64
CA ALA A 82 1.17 -26.60 12.94
C ALA A 82 0.79 -25.12 12.74
N PRO A 83 -0.09 -24.54 13.59
CA PRO A 83 -0.39 -23.12 13.52
C PRO A 83 0.93 -22.35 13.67
N GLY A 84 1.29 -21.59 12.63
CA GLY A 84 2.48 -20.75 12.65
C GLY A 84 2.43 -19.91 13.91
N LYS A 85 3.48 -19.97 14.73
CA LYS A 85 3.63 -19.06 15.88
C LYS A 85 3.57 -17.65 15.30
N ALA A 86 2.46 -16.96 15.50
CA ALA A 86 2.41 -15.51 15.41
C ALA A 86 3.55 -15.01 16.30
N GLY A 87 4.59 -14.45 15.71
CA GLY A 87 5.73 -13.94 16.45
C GLY A 87 5.20 -12.96 17.48
N SER A 88 5.41 -13.22 18.76
CA SER A 88 5.00 -12.29 19.81
C SER A 88 5.74 -10.97 19.56
N LEU A 89 4.98 -9.90 19.37
CA LEU A 89 5.54 -8.56 19.24
C LEU A 89 6.49 -8.27 20.42
N PRO A 90 7.62 -7.57 20.19
CA PRO A 90 8.52 -7.20 21.25
C PRO A 90 7.78 -6.39 22.33
N PRO A 91 8.18 -6.50 23.60
CA PRO A 91 7.60 -5.70 24.66
C PRO A 91 7.76 -4.20 24.33
N LEU A 92 6.75 -3.42 24.69
CA LEU A 92 6.79 -1.97 24.51
C LEU A 92 7.98 -1.37 25.30
N PRO A 93 8.86 -0.56 24.69
CA PRO A 93 9.94 0.11 25.40
C PRO A 93 9.41 0.95 26.56
N ALA A 94 10.12 0.97 27.67
CA ALA A 94 9.69 1.70 28.88
C ALA A 94 9.61 3.22 28.64
N ASP A 95 10.45 3.73 27.76
CA ASP A 95 10.58 5.13 27.33
C ASP A 95 9.74 5.44 26.07
N ALA A 96 8.90 4.50 25.60
CA ALA A 96 8.05 4.74 24.44
C ALA A 96 7.17 5.98 24.64
N PRO A 97 7.01 6.82 23.60
CA PRO A 97 6.24 8.05 23.67
C PRO A 97 4.83 7.85 24.19
N GLN A 98 4.32 8.88 24.87
CA GLN A 98 2.94 8.85 25.33
C GLN A 98 1.98 9.06 24.15
N VAL A 99 0.96 8.20 24.07
CA VAL A 99 -0.13 8.31 23.10
C VAL A 99 -1.41 8.56 23.87
N GLY A 100 -2.17 9.55 23.45
CA GLY A 100 -3.41 9.96 24.08
C GLY A 100 -4.45 8.84 24.06
N ALA A 101 -5.22 8.75 25.13
CA ALA A 101 -6.24 7.73 25.29
C ALA A 101 -7.31 7.80 24.20
N VAL A 102 -7.78 6.64 23.79
CA VAL A 102 -8.91 6.47 22.86
C VAL A 102 -10.04 5.79 23.62
N PRO A 103 -11.17 6.46 23.88
CA PRO A 103 -12.29 5.88 24.59
C PRO A 103 -12.73 4.57 23.94
N GLY A 104 -12.78 3.50 24.74
CA GLY A 104 -13.22 2.17 24.28
C GLY A 104 -12.22 1.43 23.38
N ASN A 105 -10.97 1.93 23.18
CA ASN A 105 -9.98 1.28 22.33
C ASN A 105 -8.55 1.42 22.90
N ALA A 106 -8.28 0.70 23.98
CA ALA A 106 -6.95 0.69 24.62
C ALA A 106 -5.87 0.07 23.70
N ASP A 107 -6.24 -0.91 22.87
CA ASP A 107 -5.30 -1.60 21.97
C ASP A 107 -4.72 -0.66 20.93
N ALA A 108 -5.48 0.34 20.48
CA ALA A 108 -4.99 1.38 19.57
C ALA A 108 -3.81 2.14 20.17
N VAL A 109 -3.88 2.48 21.46
CA VAL A 109 -2.81 3.17 22.17
C VAL A 109 -1.54 2.33 22.19
N ILE A 110 -1.67 1.03 22.46
CA ILE A 110 -0.53 0.11 22.56
C ILE A 110 0.13 -0.08 21.19
N ALA A 111 -0.67 -0.33 20.14
CA ALA A 111 -0.18 -0.57 18.79
C ALA A 111 0.54 0.67 18.22
N VAL A 112 -0.04 1.86 18.43
CA VAL A 112 0.54 3.14 17.96
C VAL A 112 1.76 3.54 18.77
N ARG A 113 1.84 3.22 20.08
CA ARG A 113 3.05 3.50 20.87
C ARG A 113 4.28 2.75 20.40
N ARG A 114 4.14 1.53 19.85
CA ARG A 114 5.26 0.79 19.26
C ARG A 114 5.81 1.54 18.04
N TRP A 115 4.95 1.91 17.12
CA TRP A 115 5.33 2.72 15.97
C TRP A 115 5.90 4.09 16.38
N ALA A 116 5.30 4.76 17.37
CA ALA A 116 5.80 6.03 17.89
C ALA A 116 7.21 5.93 18.51
N ALA A 117 7.56 4.80 19.11
CA ALA A 117 8.91 4.53 19.59
C ALA A 117 9.89 4.40 18.41
N ASP A 118 9.48 3.69 17.35
CA ASP A 118 10.30 3.52 16.15
C ASP A 118 10.50 4.84 15.39
N LEU A 119 9.51 5.75 15.39
CA LEU A 119 9.67 7.09 14.83
C LEU A 119 10.83 7.90 15.45
N GLN A 120 11.21 7.60 16.69
CA GLN A 120 12.29 8.29 17.40
C GLN A 120 13.66 7.67 17.16
N THR A 121 13.70 6.38 16.87
CA THR A 121 14.94 5.59 16.93
C THR A 121 15.31 4.94 15.60
N SER A 122 14.35 4.68 14.72
CA SER A 122 14.58 3.97 13.48
C SER A 122 14.99 4.88 12.34
N THR A 123 15.75 4.32 11.42
CA THR A 123 16.07 4.97 10.15
C THR A 123 14.86 5.01 9.21
N PRO A 124 14.84 5.90 8.22
CA PRO A 124 13.77 5.92 7.21
C PRO A 124 13.58 4.57 6.51
N ALA A 125 14.65 3.82 6.25
CA ALA A 125 14.56 2.50 5.61
C ALA A 125 13.91 1.45 6.52
N GLU A 126 14.20 1.47 7.81
CA GLU A 126 13.56 0.60 8.80
C GLU A 126 12.08 0.93 8.95
N LEU A 127 11.72 2.21 9.00
CA LEU A 127 10.32 2.65 9.01
C LEU A 127 9.56 2.24 7.74
N GLN A 128 10.19 2.34 6.56
CA GLN A 128 9.60 1.83 5.32
C GLN A 128 9.35 0.32 5.35
N ALA A 129 10.27 -0.44 5.93
CA ALA A 129 10.12 -1.88 6.08
C ALA A 129 9.02 -2.24 7.10
N ALA A 130 8.97 -1.56 8.24
CA ALA A 130 7.96 -1.78 9.26
C ALA A 130 6.56 -1.34 8.80
N CYS A 131 6.48 -0.25 8.03
CA CYS A 131 5.23 0.31 7.50
C CYS A 131 4.95 -0.13 6.05
N TRP A 132 5.22 -1.37 5.73
CA TRP A 132 5.15 -1.97 4.39
C TRP A 132 3.76 -1.85 3.71
N THR A 133 2.70 -1.57 4.43
CA THR A 133 1.36 -1.30 3.87
C THR A 133 1.25 0.08 3.22
N ILE A 134 2.18 0.99 3.52
CA ILE A 134 2.23 2.37 3.01
C ILE A 134 3.33 2.46 1.94
N PRO A 135 3.14 3.22 0.85
CA PRO A 135 4.20 3.40 -0.14
C PRO A 135 5.49 3.92 0.49
N PRO A 136 6.68 3.36 0.19
CA PRO A 136 7.92 3.72 0.87
C PRO A 136 8.27 5.22 0.82
N ARG A 137 8.01 5.86 -0.32
CA ARG A 137 8.22 7.31 -0.46
C ARG A 137 7.26 8.11 0.42
N THR A 138 5.99 7.69 0.45
CA THR A 138 4.97 8.30 1.32
C THR A 138 5.36 8.18 2.78
N VAL A 139 5.91 7.03 3.22
CA VAL A 139 6.47 6.86 4.58
C VAL A 139 7.54 7.91 4.86
N THR A 140 8.52 8.07 3.94
CA THR A 140 9.59 9.04 4.10
C THR A 140 9.07 10.48 4.22
N ASP A 141 8.16 10.85 3.31
CA ASP A 141 7.62 12.21 3.23
C ASP A 141 6.73 12.54 4.45
N MET A 142 5.85 11.61 4.86
CA MET A 142 4.96 11.79 6.02
C MET A 142 5.70 11.82 7.35
N TYR A 143 6.79 11.08 7.49
CA TYR A 143 7.52 10.94 8.77
C TYR A 143 8.74 11.85 8.85
N ALA A 144 8.86 12.82 7.95
CA ALA A 144 9.96 13.78 7.94
C ALA A 144 10.05 14.66 9.19
N ASP A 145 8.91 14.88 9.88
CA ASP A 145 8.85 15.61 11.16
C ASP A 145 8.24 14.75 12.28
N PRO A 146 9.02 13.85 12.90
CA PRO A 146 8.52 12.99 13.98
C PRO A 146 7.97 13.78 15.18
N GLN A 147 8.52 14.98 15.47
CA GLN A 147 8.09 15.76 16.63
C GLN A 147 6.65 16.25 16.48
N SER A 148 6.27 16.73 15.29
CA SER A 148 4.88 17.11 15.00
C SER A 148 3.91 15.95 15.12
N ILE A 149 4.33 14.75 14.68
CA ILE A 149 3.55 13.52 14.80
C ILE A 149 3.32 13.17 16.27
N LEU A 150 4.39 13.13 17.07
CA LEU A 150 4.33 12.80 18.49
C LEU A 150 3.50 13.81 19.28
N ALA A 151 3.58 15.10 18.92
CA ALA A 151 2.74 16.14 19.51
C ALA A 151 1.25 15.95 19.19
N ALA A 152 0.91 15.45 18.01
CA ALA A 152 -0.48 15.09 17.67
C ALA A 152 -0.94 13.83 18.43
N LEU A 153 -0.09 12.80 18.48
CA LEU A 153 -0.37 11.55 19.17
C LEU A 153 -0.56 11.74 20.68
N SER A 154 0.05 12.76 21.30
CA SER A 154 -0.14 13.03 22.73
C SER A 154 -1.54 13.54 23.10
N GLN A 155 -2.34 13.98 22.10
CA GLN A 155 -3.72 14.43 22.31
C GLN A 155 -4.66 13.23 22.45
N PRO A 156 -5.85 13.40 23.09
CA PRO A 156 -6.88 12.37 23.07
C PRO A 156 -7.27 11.97 21.66
N GLY A 157 -7.37 10.66 21.41
CA GLY A 157 -7.79 10.12 20.12
C GLY A 157 -9.30 9.89 20.05
N THR A 158 -9.82 9.83 18.83
CA THR A 158 -11.20 9.50 18.50
C THR A 158 -11.26 8.31 17.58
N ALA A 159 -12.23 7.41 17.77
CA ALA A 159 -12.40 6.22 16.95
C ALA A 159 -13.69 6.30 16.13
N THR A 160 -13.62 5.85 14.87
CA THR A 160 -14.75 5.55 13.99
C THR A 160 -14.90 4.04 13.81
N ALA A 161 -15.76 3.60 12.87
CA ALA A 161 -15.87 2.18 12.51
C ALA A 161 -14.55 1.65 11.93
N ASP A 162 -13.84 2.44 11.12
CA ASP A 162 -12.73 2.00 10.29
C ASP A 162 -11.37 2.50 10.78
N THR A 163 -11.33 3.67 11.43
CA THR A 163 -10.08 4.34 11.81
C THR A 163 -10.07 4.85 13.24
N VAL A 164 -8.86 5.12 13.73
CA VAL A 164 -8.61 5.90 14.95
C VAL A 164 -7.76 7.11 14.58
N THR A 165 -8.13 8.28 15.10
CA THR A 165 -7.51 9.57 14.73
C THR A 165 -7.05 10.33 15.97
N TRP A 166 -5.81 10.82 15.94
CA TRP A 166 -5.25 11.81 16.85
C TRP A 166 -4.96 13.10 16.08
N ARG A 167 -5.21 14.24 16.68
CA ARG A 167 -4.97 15.53 16.01
C ARG A 167 -4.64 16.62 16.99
N ASN A 168 -3.83 17.56 16.51
CA ASN A 168 -3.61 18.85 17.13
C ASN A 168 -3.94 19.98 16.12
N ARG A 169 -3.41 21.18 16.32
CA ARG A 169 -3.69 22.33 15.45
C ARG A 169 -2.99 22.27 14.08
N THR A 170 -1.96 21.47 13.94
CA THR A 170 -1.09 21.41 12.75
C THR A 170 -1.11 20.06 12.05
N THR A 171 -1.37 18.98 12.80
CA THR A 171 -1.15 17.59 12.34
C THR A 171 -2.33 16.72 12.71
N THR A 172 -2.74 15.89 11.79
CA THR A 172 -3.71 14.79 11.95
C THR A 172 -3.00 13.48 11.69
N VAL A 173 -3.15 12.51 12.60
CA VAL A 173 -2.65 11.14 12.45
C VAL A 173 -3.83 10.20 12.46
N THR A 174 -3.98 9.38 11.43
CA THR A 174 -5.02 8.35 11.33
C THR A 174 -4.39 6.97 11.24
N VAL A 175 -5.04 6.00 11.85
CA VAL A 175 -4.60 4.59 11.86
C VAL A 175 -5.79 3.71 11.58
N ASP A 176 -5.64 2.75 10.67
CA ASP A 176 -6.68 1.79 10.33
C ASP A 176 -6.85 0.76 11.46
N ARG A 177 -8.08 0.37 11.73
CA ARG A 177 -8.38 -0.62 12.79
C ARG A 177 -7.75 -1.97 12.53
N GLU A 178 -7.57 -2.35 11.29
CA GLU A 178 -6.89 -3.57 10.90
C GLU A 178 -5.41 -3.55 11.31
N ALA A 179 -4.73 -2.42 11.09
CA ALA A 179 -3.36 -2.22 11.56
C ALA A 179 -3.26 -2.30 13.09
N ILE A 180 -4.24 -1.74 13.81
CA ILE A 180 -4.31 -1.84 15.28
C ILE A 180 -4.42 -3.30 15.74
N ALA A 181 -5.24 -4.10 15.08
CA ALA A 181 -5.42 -5.51 15.41
C ALA A 181 -4.14 -6.35 15.28
N SER A 182 -3.20 -5.94 14.40
CA SER A 182 -1.87 -6.56 14.30
C SER A 182 -0.97 -6.31 15.53
N GLY A 183 -1.31 -5.29 16.33
CA GLY A 183 -0.53 -4.86 17.51
C GLY A 183 0.65 -3.93 17.19
N TYR A 184 0.88 -3.59 15.91
CA TYR A 184 1.82 -2.57 15.44
C TYR A 184 1.13 -1.75 14.34
N ALA A 185 0.95 -0.46 14.55
CA ALA A 185 0.09 0.33 13.69
C ALA A 185 0.78 1.62 13.21
N CYS A 186 1.17 1.62 11.95
CA CYS A 186 1.72 2.79 11.26
C CYS A 186 0.62 3.83 10.99
N GLY A 187 0.84 5.07 11.42
CA GLY A 187 -0.10 6.15 11.19
C GLY A 187 0.12 6.82 9.84
N ARG A 188 -0.99 7.18 9.19
CA ARG A 188 -0.97 8.14 8.07
C ARG A 188 -1.04 9.55 8.64
N VAL A 189 -0.20 10.44 8.12
CA VAL A 189 -0.02 11.79 8.66
C VAL A 189 -0.46 12.82 7.63
N PHE A 190 -1.29 13.75 8.07
CA PHE A 190 -1.84 14.82 7.23
C PHE A 190 -1.68 16.17 7.94
N ALA A 191 -1.61 17.23 7.17
CA ALA A 191 -1.76 18.58 7.74
C ALA A 191 -3.16 18.75 8.32
N ALA A 192 -3.29 19.56 9.37
CA ALA A 192 -4.60 19.84 9.97
C ALA A 192 -5.54 20.47 8.93
N GLY A 193 -6.78 20.00 8.89
CA GLY A 193 -7.79 20.45 7.95
C GLY A 193 -7.73 19.79 6.56
N VAL A 194 -6.73 18.94 6.33
CA VAL A 194 -6.71 18.05 5.16
C VAL A 194 -7.55 16.81 5.49
N GLU A 195 -8.47 16.46 4.60
CA GLU A 195 -9.27 15.24 4.74
C GLU A 195 -8.34 14.01 4.50
N PRO A 196 -8.29 13.08 5.45
CA PRO A 196 -7.54 11.85 5.27
C PRO A 196 -8.05 11.04 4.07
N GLY A 197 -7.12 10.53 3.25
CA GLY A 197 -7.47 9.76 2.07
C GLY A 197 -6.27 9.02 1.50
N TYR A 198 -6.49 8.37 0.38
CA TYR A 198 -5.51 7.63 -0.37
C TYR A 198 -5.26 8.30 -1.72
N ASP A 199 -4.04 8.21 -2.23
CA ASP A 199 -3.63 8.84 -3.49
C ASP A 199 -3.19 7.79 -4.53
N GLU A 200 -2.71 8.28 -5.68
CA GLU A 200 -2.20 7.41 -6.74
C GLU A 200 -0.98 6.58 -6.34
N ALA A 201 -0.17 7.04 -5.38
CA ALA A 201 0.95 6.26 -4.88
C ALA A 201 0.45 5.04 -4.11
N ASP A 202 -0.64 5.18 -3.36
CA ASP A 202 -1.31 4.08 -2.68
C ASP A 202 -1.89 3.07 -3.67
N ALA A 203 -2.53 3.56 -4.75
CA ALA A 203 -3.05 2.70 -5.81
C ALA A 203 -1.94 1.85 -6.46
N ARG A 204 -0.81 2.47 -6.81
CA ARG A 204 0.36 1.76 -7.36
C ARG A 204 0.95 0.78 -6.34
N HIS A 205 0.97 1.15 -5.07
CA HIS A 205 1.50 0.29 -4.01
C HIS A 205 0.62 -0.93 -3.76
N THR A 206 -0.70 -0.79 -3.82
CA THR A 206 -1.65 -1.90 -3.78
C THR A 206 -1.36 -2.93 -4.87
N VAL A 207 -1.15 -2.48 -6.11
CA VAL A 207 -0.78 -3.36 -7.22
C VAL A 207 0.61 -3.98 -7.03
N ARG A 208 1.59 -3.22 -6.51
CA ARG A 208 2.91 -3.74 -6.15
C ARG A 208 2.82 -4.88 -5.14
N ARG A 209 2.07 -4.71 -4.06
CA ARG A 209 1.83 -5.74 -3.03
C ARG A 209 1.19 -6.97 -3.63
N TYR A 210 0.15 -6.79 -4.44
CA TYR A 210 -0.54 -7.90 -5.12
C TYR A 210 0.42 -8.72 -6.00
N LEU A 211 1.24 -8.06 -6.81
CA LEU A 211 2.22 -8.72 -7.68
C LEU A 211 3.37 -9.36 -6.88
N ALA A 212 3.80 -8.74 -5.79
CA ALA A 212 4.80 -9.32 -4.90
C ALA A 212 4.30 -10.65 -4.31
N ARG A 213 3.05 -10.71 -3.85
CA ARG A 213 2.42 -11.97 -3.42
C ARG A 213 2.32 -12.97 -4.55
N ALA A 214 1.88 -12.55 -5.74
CA ALA A 214 1.74 -13.42 -6.91
C ALA A 214 3.06 -14.06 -7.35
N THR A 215 4.21 -13.37 -7.12
CA THR A 215 5.55 -13.91 -7.37
C THR A 215 6.12 -14.74 -6.22
N GLY A 216 5.36 -14.96 -5.14
CA GLY A 216 5.82 -15.64 -3.93
C GLY A 216 6.84 -14.86 -3.10
N LYS A 217 6.96 -13.55 -3.31
CA LYS A 217 7.88 -12.64 -2.60
C LYS A 217 7.11 -11.46 -2.03
N PRO A 218 6.18 -11.67 -1.08
CA PRO A 218 5.45 -10.57 -0.46
C PRO A 218 6.41 -9.57 0.20
N LEU A 219 5.98 -8.32 0.36
CA LEU A 219 6.81 -7.28 0.97
C LEU A 219 7.07 -7.57 2.45
N ASP A 220 6.13 -8.23 3.11
CA ASP A 220 6.24 -8.73 4.48
C ASP A 220 5.59 -10.11 4.56
N PRO A 221 6.06 -11.04 5.38
CA PRO A 221 5.43 -12.36 5.56
C PRO A 221 3.96 -12.29 6.03
N ALA A 222 3.56 -11.22 6.72
CA ALA A 222 2.18 -10.99 7.13
C ALA A 222 1.28 -10.48 5.98
N ASP A 223 1.87 -10.10 4.83
CA ASP A 223 1.14 -9.58 3.68
C ASP A 223 0.40 -10.69 2.93
N VAL A 224 -0.69 -11.18 3.51
CA VAL A 224 -1.55 -12.22 2.94
C VAL A 224 -2.98 -11.72 2.74
N GLU A 225 -3.69 -12.27 1.75
CA GLU A 225 -5.02 -11.80 1.36
C GLU A 225 -6.07 -11.92 2.48
N ALA A 226 -5.91 -12.89 3.38
CA ALA A 226 -6.84 -13.13 4.48
C ALA A 226 -6.84 -12.01 5.54
N THR A 227 -5.68 -11.39 5.78
CA THR A 227 -5.52 -10.33 6.79
C THR A 227 -5.36 -8.94 6.18
N HIS A 228 -4.90 -8.86 4.93
CA HIS A 228 -4.71 -7.62 4.20
C HIS A 228 -5.25 -7.76 2.78
N PRO A 229 -6.58 -7.78 2.59
CA PRO A 229 -7.19 -7.98 1.29
C PRO A 229 -6.79 -6.88 0.31
N LEU A 230 -6.37 -7.27 -0.89
CA LEU A 230 -6.02 -6.35 -1.98
C LEU A 230 -7.01 -6.45 -3.14
N THR A 231 -7.82 -7.52 -3.19
CA THR A 231 -8.85 -7.66 -4.19
C THR A 231 -10.18 -7.08 -3.68
N CYS A 232 -10.92 -6.42 -4.56
CA CYS A 232 -12.23 -5.89 -4.20
C CYS A 232 -13.17 -7.00 -3.76
N LYS A 233 -14.01 -6.72 -2.76
CA LYS A 233 -15.03 -7.67 -2.29
C LYS A 233 -16.13 -7.84 -3.34
N ALA A 234 -16.70 -9.03 -3.47
CA ALA A 234 -17.83 -9.30 -4.36
C ALA A 234 -19.09 -8.47 -4.02
N THR A 235 -19.18 -8.00 -2.78
CA THR A 235 -20.25 -7.11 -2.30
C THR A 235 -20.15 -5.67 -2.82
N LEU A 236 -19.04 -5.30 -3.49
CA LEU A 236 -18.91 -4.03 -4.18
C LEU A 236 -19.75 -4.05 -5.46
N THR A 237 -21.05 -3.77 -5.35
CA THR A 237 -22.00 -3.81 -6.46
C THR A 237 -22.04 -2.52 -7.30
N THR A 238 -21.17 -1.55 -6.98
CA THR A 238 -21.09 -0.26 -7.67
C THR A 238 -19.99 -0.19 -8.73
N TRP A 239 -19.37 -1.33 -9.07
CA TRP A 239 -18.26 -1.41 -10.02
C TRP A 239 -18.72 -1.05 -11.44
N ASP A 240 -18.33 0.13 -11.94
CA ASP A 240 -18.61 0.63 -13.30
C ASP A 240 -17.52 1.59 -13.78
N PRO A 241 -16.28 1.12 -14.00
CA PRO A 241 -15.17 1.98 -14.42
C PRO A 241 -15.36 2.62 -15.80
N GLN A 242 -16.18 2.01 -16.69
CA GLN A 242 -16.50 2.56 -18.00
C GLN A 242 -17.66 3.57 -17.98
N GLY A 243 -18.44 3.63 -16.90
CA GLY A 243 -19.58 4.51 -16.79
C GLY A 243 -20.75 4.13 -17.68
N THR A 244 -20.97 2.85 -17.80
CA THR A 244 -22.09 2.30 -18.61
C THR A 244 -23.45 2.56 -17.97
N GLY A 245 -23.48 2.91 -16.68
CA GLY A 245 -24.70 2.98 -15.88
C GLY A 245 -25.27 1.63 -15.47
N ASN A 246 -24.56 0.54 -15.78
CA ASN A 246 -24.90 -0.83 -15.40
C ASN A 246 -23.78 -1.42 -14.52
N PRO A 247 -23.72 -1.05 -13.22
CA PRO A 247 -22.70 -1.54 -12.33
C PRO A 247 -22.80 -3.05 -12.12
N THR A 248 -21.64 -3.69 -11.96
CA THR A 248 -21.51 -5.14 -11.77
C THR A 248 -20.67 -5.42 -10.51
N ALA A 249 -20.44 -6.69 -10.20
CA ALA A 249 -19.36 -7.06 -9.28
C ALA A 249 -18.01 -6.93 -10.00
N PRO A 250 -16.92 -6.63 -9.25
CA PRO A 250 -15.58 -6.56 -9.82
C PRO A 250 -15.18 -7.89 -10.48
N PRO A 251 -14.67 -7.90 -11.73
CA PRO A 251 -14.36 -9.15 -12.45
C PRO A 251 -13.38 -10.09 -11.74
N LEU A 252 -12.42 -9.55 -11.00
CA LEU A 252 -11.41 -10.34 -10.30
C LEU A 252 -12.00 -11.20 -9.17
N THR A 253 -13.20 -10.87 -8.68
CA THR A 253 -13.91 -11.65 -7.65
C THR A 253 -14.39 -13.01 -8.17
N SER A 254 -14.68 -13.11 -9.47
CA SER A 254 -15.13 -14.35 -10.12
C SER A 254 -14.00 -15.10 -10.84
N ASP A 255 -12.92 -14.41 -11.19
CA ASP A 255 -11.75 -14.95 -11.89
C ASP A 255 -10.45 -14.42 -11.28
N SER A 256 -10.05 -14.98 -10.15
CA SER A 256 -8.80 -14.65 -9.46
C SER A 256 -7.55 -15.06 -10.26
N GLY A 257 -7.70 -15.97 -11.22
CA GLY A 257 -6.62 -16.42 -12.11
C GLY A 257 -6.33 -15.47 -13.28
N LYS A 258 -7.10 -14.40 -13.44
CA LYS A 258 -7.01 -13.47 -14.58
C LYS A 258 -5.64 -12.85 -14.81
N VAL A 259 -4.86 -12.68 -13.77
CA VAL A 259 -3.47 -12.18 -13.88
C VAL A 259 -2.51 -13.24 -14.47
N GLY A 260 -2.85 -14.52 -14.38
CA GLY A 260 -2.02 -15.64 -14.81
C GLY A 260 -0.88 -15.97 -13.83
N ASN A 261 0.01 -16.90 -14.24
CA ASN A 261 1.15 -17.30 -13.44
C ASN A 261 2.27 -16.27 -13.52
N VAL A 262 2.24 -15.27 -12.65
CA VAL A 262 3.25 -14.19 -12.60
C VAL A 262 4.57 -14.75 -12.10
N THR A 263 5.64 -14.52 -12.86
CA THR A 263 7.02 -14.91 -12.49
C THR A 263 7.87 -13.71 -12.09
N SER A 264 7.60 -12.53 -12.67
CA SER A 264 8.24 -11.27 -12.31
C SER A 264 7.41 -10.06 -12.76
N TYR A 265 7.75 -8.89 -12.25
CA TYR A 265 7.20 -7.61 -12.67
C TYR A 265 8.24 -6.49 -12.46
N THR A 266 8.09 -5.37 -13.19
CA THR A 266 9.00 -4.22 -13.07
C THR A 266 8.37 -3.18 -12.15
N GLY A 267 8.69 -3.27 -10.87
CA GLY A 267 8.08 -2.45 -9.81
C GLY A 267 8.36 -0.95 -9.91
N GLU A 268 9.45 -0.54 -10.58
CA GLU A 268 9.82 0.87 -10.79
C GLU A 268 9.04 1.51 -11.95
N GLU A 269 8.43 0.70 -12.82
CA GLU A 269 7.68 1.16 -13.98
C GLU A 269 6.16 1.23 -13.75
N LEU A 270 5.70 1.06 -12.50
CA LEU A 270 4.28 1.24 -12.20
C LEU A 270 3.86 2.69 -12.45
N ARG A 271 2.88 2.87 -13.30
CA ARG A 271 2.26 4.17 -13.62
C ARG A 271 0.77 4.08 -13.37
N SER A 272 0.16 5.21 -13.06
CA SER A 272 -1.29 5.30 -12.86
C SER A 272 -1.87 6.41 -13.71
N ASP A 273 -3.06 6.16 -14.23
CA ASP A 273 -3.87 7.11 -14.96
C ASP A 273 -5.29 7.11 -14.43
N GLN A 274 -5.91 8.30 -14.40
CA GLN A 274 -7.31 8.43 -14.04
C GLN A 274 -8.18 7.79 -15.12
N VAL A 275 -9.10 6.90 -14.73
CA VAL A 275 -10.08 6.31 -15.63
C VAL A 275 -11.37 7.13 -15.61
N ARG A 276 -12.07 7.13 -14.50
CA ARG A 276 -13.33 7.85 -14.30
C ARG A 276 -13.70 7.89 -12.83
N GLY A 277 -14.17 9.05 -12.34
CA GLY A 277 -14.52 9.21 -10.92
C GLY A 277 -13.33 8.82 -10.06
N ASP A 278 -13.51 7.84 -9.18
CA ASP A 278 -12.47 7.38 -8.27
C ASP A 278 -11.66 6.18 -8.80
N TYR A 279 -11.97 5.71 -10.03
CA TYR A 279 -11.24 4.59 -10.64
C TYR A 279 -9.90 5.04 -11.21
N LEU A 280 -8.85 4.28 -10.89
CA LEU A 280 -7.51 4.42 -11.48
C LEU A 280 -7.14 3.16 -12.26
N ALA A 281 -6.40 3.35 -13.35
CA ALA A 281 -5.70 2.30 -14.07
C ALA A 281 -4.23 2.32 -13.65
N VAL A 282 -3.72 1.19 -13.16
CA VAL A 282 -2.29 1.03 -12.85
C VAL A 282 -1.68 0.11 -13.88
N HIS A 283 -0.70 0.62 -14.62
CA HIS A 283 0.01 -0.08 -15.69
C HIS A 283 1.35 -0.57 -15.21
N VAL A 284 1.67 -1.83 -15.52
CA VAL A 284 2.94 -2.44 -15.13
C VAL A 284 3.33 -3.56 -16.09
N PRO A 285 4.63 -3.65 -16.50
CA PRO A 285 5.15 -4.80 -17.23
C PRO A 285 5.17 -6.03 -16.31
N VAL A 286 4.43 -7.08 -16.68
CA VAL A 286 4.33 -8.33 -15.93
C VAL A 286 4.79 -9.47 -16.82
N THR A 287 5.69 -10.31 -16.31
CA THR A 287 6.13 -11.54 -16.95
C THR A 287 5.34 -12.71 -16.38
N THR A 288 4.77 -13.52 -17.27
CA THR A 288 4.00 -14.72 -16.90
C THR A 288 4.59 -15.95 -17.56
N SER A 289 4.43 -17.12 -16.95
CA SER A 289 4.82 -18.40 -17.53
C SER A 289 3.59 -19.07 -18.18
N PRO A 290 3.66 -19.49 -19.48
CA PRO A 290 4.79 -19.38 -20.43
C PRO A 290 4.78 -18.12 -21.29
N GLY A 291 3.99 -17.10 -20.98
CA GLY A 291 3.60 -16.03 -21.90
C GLY A 291 4.56 -14.86 -22.16
N GLY A 292 5.69 -14.76 -21.44
CA GLY A 292 6.61 -13.62 -21.55
C GLY A 292 6.10 -12.33 -20.88
N THR A 293 6.83 -11.21 -21.13
CA THR A 293 6.51 -9.90 -20.52
C THR A 293 5.50 -9.13 -21.37
N ARG A 294 4.43 -8.67 -20.72
CA ARG A 294 3.41 -7.80 -21.32
C ARG A 294 2.99 -6.72 -20.35
N MET A 295 2.57 -5.58 -20.88
CA MET A 295 1.91 -4.57 -20.09
C MET A 295 0.57 -5.11 -19.58
N ARG A 296 0.34 -5.04 -18.28
CA ARG A 296 -0.94 -5.34 -17.64
C ARG A 296 -1.52 -4.07 -17.07
N THR A 297 -2.84 -3.94 -17.15
CA THR A 297 -3.58 -2.83 -16.57
C THR A 297 -4.45 -3.34 -15.44
N PHE A 298 -4.20 -2.84 -14.25
CA PHE A 298 -4.99 -3.12 -13.05
C PHE A 298 -5.95 -1.96 -12.81
N THR A 299 -7.25 -2.22 -12.85
CA THR A 299 -8.25 -1.22 -12.48
C THR A 299 -8.50 -1.31 -10.98
N VAL A 300 -8.32 -0.19 -10.28
CA VAL A 300 -8.43 -0.09 -8.82
C VAL A 300 -9.41 1.01 -8.44
N VAL A 301 -9.99 0.90 -7.24
CA VAL A 301 -10.92 1.88 -6.67
C VAL A 301 -10.64 2.04 -5.18
N PRO A 302 -10.76 3.25 -4.59
CA PRO A 302 -10.58 3.46 -3.17
C PRO A 302 -11.72 2.83 -2.37
N THR A 303 -11.38 2.35 -1.19
CA THR A 303 -12.28 1.88 -0.13
C THR A 303 -11.94 2.60 1.17
N ALA A 304 -12.64 2.30 2.24
CA ALA A 304 -12.30 2.81 3.57
C ALA A 304 -10.91 2.31 4.07
N GLU A 305 -10.44 1.18 3.55
CA GLU A 305 -9.21 0.49 3.97
C GLU A 305 -8.04 0.68 2.97
N GLY A 306 -8.19 1.54 1.95
CA GLY A 306 -7.21 1.73 0.87
C GLY A 306 -7.78 1.39 -0.49
N TYR A 307 -6.91 1.20 -1.48
CA TYR A 307 -7.34 0.76 -2.81
C TYR A 307 -7.55 -0.75 -2.86
N CYS A 308 -8.58 -1.18 -3.57
CA CYS A 308 -8.74 -2.58 -3.96
C CYS A 308 -8.65 -2.74 -5.49
N ILE A 309 -8.20 -3.90 -5.94
CA ILE A 309 -8.07 -4.28 -7.35
C ILE A 309 -9.35 -5.02 -7.76
N GLY A 310 -10.07 -4.48 -8.73
CA GLY A 310 -11.31 -5.10 -9.21
C GLY A 310 -11.17 -5.81 -10.54
N ASP A 311 -10.22 -5.40 -11.38
CA ASP A 311 -9.98 -6.02 -12.69
C ASP A 311 -8.51 -5.98 -13.12
N VAL A 312 -8.15 -6.92 -14.00
CA VAL A 312 -6.84 -6.99 -14.68
C VAL A 312 -7.07 -7.26 -16.16
N THR A 313 -6.48 -6.42 -17.02
CA THR A 313 -6.55 -6.57 -18.49
C THR A 313 -5.14 -6.58 -19.10
N ILE A 314 -5.06 -7.10 -20.34
CA ILE A 314 -3.82 -7.19 -21.14
C ILE A 314 -3.75 -5.97 -22.06
#